data_44511be2218349f97993218ceaece445
#
_entry.id   44511be2218349f97993218ceaece445
#
_cell.length_a   1.000
_cell.length_b   1.000
_cell.length_c   1.000
_cell.angle_alpha   90.00
_cell.angle_beta   90.00
_cell.angle_gamma   90.00
#
_symmetry.space_group_name_H-M   'P 1'
#
loop_
_entity.id
_entity.type
_entity.pdbx_description
1 polymer ?
#
loop_
_entity_poly.entity_id
_entity_poly.type
_entity_poly.pdbx_seq_one_letter_code
_entity_poly.pdbx_strand_id
1 'polypeptide(L)'
;MKVFSGTANQTLALAICKSIGCELGKINITPFPDGETFVKIEENVRGEDIFIIQPTSPPTNHNLMELFIIIDALRRASAMRITAVLPFYGYARQDRKDQPRVPITAKLVANLLVASGVNRVLTMDLHAQQIQGFFDIPVDHLYAAPVMYDYLKKKKLTDLVVVSPDAGGIKMAHAYSQTLNAELAIVAKRRKSATEVESMAVIGEIEGKNVLLVDDLTETAGTLTSAAAILKTKGAKSVMACVSHALLNDTGIERLRKSVIDELITTDTVQRPAIDGVNITTLSVAGLLGEAIKRIHSNSSVNSLFEFKGGRTS
;
A
#
# COMPACT_ATOMS: atom_id res chain seq x y z
N MET A 1 -7.20 8.07 -23.91
CA MET A 1 -6.55 7.65 -22.65
C MET A 1 -5.22 6.99 -22.95
N LYS A 2 -4.18 7.37 -22.23
CA LYS A 2 -2.86 6.72 -22.30
C LYS A 2 -2.33 6.44 -20.90
N VAL A 3 -1.62 5.33 -20.75
CA VAL A 3 -1.06 4.89 -19.47
C VAL A 3 0.45 4.87 -19.60
N PHE A 4 1.15 5.57 -18.73
CA PHE A 4 2.61 5.58 -18.65
C PHE A 4 3.06 4.95 -17.34
N SER A 5 4.29 4.49 -17.31
CA SER A 5 4.94 3.98 -16.10
C SER A 5 6.24 4.72 -15.84
N GLY A 6 6.47 5.08 -14.59
CA GLY A 6 7.83 5.31 -14.14
C GLY A 6 8.60 4.00 -13.96
N THR A 7 9.79 4.09 -13.38
CA THR A 7 10.69 2.92 -13.24
C THR A 7 10.41 2.06 -12.01
N ALA A 8 9.66 2.55 -11.03
CA ALA A 8 9.51 1.91 -9.72
C ALA A 8 8.76 0.58 -9.72
N ASN A 9 7.81 0.36 -10.67
CA ASN A 9 7.08 -0.91 -10.77
C ASN A 9 6.47 -1.12 -12.17
N GLN A 10 7.31 -1.33 -13.15
CA GLN A 10 6.87 -1.57 -14.54
C GLN A 10 6.06 -2.87 -14.68
N THR A 11 6.36 -3.87 -13.87
CA THR A 11 5.62 -5.15 -13.88
C THR A 11 4.15 -4.95 -13.55
N LEU A 12 3.85 -4.18 -12.49
CA LEU A 12 2.46 -3.84 -12.14
C LEU A 12 1.81 -2.98 -13.22
N ALA A 13 2.54 -2.01 -13.80
CA ALA A 13 2.01 -1.16 -14.86
C ALA A 13 1.61 -1.96 -16.11
N LEU A 14 2.45 -2.90 -16.53
CA LEU A 14 2.13 -3.84 -17.62
C LEU A 14 0.90 -4.71 -17.31
N ALA A 15 0.81 -5.21 -16.07
CA ALA A 15 -0.34 -5.99 -15.63
C ALA A 15 -1.64 -5.15 -15.60
N ILE A 16 -1.57 -3.88 -15.20
CA ILE A 16 -2.70 -2.94 -15.27
C ILE A 16 -3.11 -2.74 -16.72
N CYS A 17 -2.17 -2.39 -17.62
CA CYS A 17 -2.45 -2.21 -19.04
C CYS A 17 -3.11 -3.45 -19.66
N LYS A 18 -2.61 -4.65 -19.35
CA LYS A 18 -3.22 -5.90 -19.77
C LYS A 18 -4.67 -6.05 -19.27
N SER A 19 -4.94 -5.66 -18.03
CA SER A 19 -6.29 -5.76 -17.44
C SER A 19 -7.30 -4.81 -18.07
N ILE A 20 -6.85 -3.66 -18.55
CA ILE A 20 -7.71 -2.65 -19.20
C ILE A 20 -7.75 -2.79 -20.73
N GLY A 21 -6.87 -3.58 -21.32
CA GLY A 21 -6.80 -3.80 -22.76
C GLY A 21 -6.09 -2.67 -23.51
N CYS A 22 -5.03 -2.09 -22.95
CA CYS A 22 -4.20 -1.09 -23.61
C CYS A 22 -2.70 -1.45 -23.52
N GLU A 23 -1.88 -0.68 -24.22
CA GLU A 23 -0.41 -0.74 -24.12
C GLU A 23 0.12 0.40 -23.25
N LEU A 24 1.33 0.23 -22.73
CA LEU A 24 2.05 1.32 -22.08
C LEU A 24 2.49 2.36 -23.10
N GLY A 25 2.32 3.62 -22.76
CA GLY A 25 2.81 4.75 -23.53
C GLY A 25 4.34 4.75 -23.60
N LYS A 26 4.86 5.23 -24.72
CA LYS A 26 6.30 5.28 -24.99
C LYS A 26 6.94 6.44 -24.25
N ILE A 27 7.80 6.12 -23.31
CA ILE A 27 8.56 7.07 -22.49
C ILE A 27 9.99 6.57 -22.35
N ASN A 28 10.95 7.47 -22.50
CA ASN A 28 12.36 7.20 -22.20
C ASN A 28 12.71 7.89 -20.89
N ILE A 29 13.20 7.12 -19.93
CA ILE A 29 13.64 7.59 -18.61
C ILE A 29 15.07 7.09 -18.42
N THR A 30 16.03 8.01 -18.35
CA THR A 30 17.44 7.69 -18.19
C THR A 30 18.10 8.64 -17.20
N PRO A 31 19.05 8.17 -16.39
CA PRO A 31 19.82 9.06 -15.54
C PRO A 31 20.92 9.76 -16.36
N PHE A 32 21.20 11.00 -16.01
CA PHE A 32 22.47 11.66 -16.37
C PHE A 32 23.62 11.09 -15.52
N PRO A 33 24.88 11.28 -15.94
CA PRO A 33 26.04 10.79 -15.19
C PRO A 33 26.15 11.30 -13.75
N ASP A 34 25.56 12.46 -13.45
CA ASP A 34 25.49 13.08 -12.13
C ASP A 34 24.33 12.59 -11.28
N GLY A 35 23.47 11.72 -11.86
CA GLY A 35 22.31 11.13 -11.17
C GLY A 35 21.01 11.88 -11.36
N GLU A 36 20.97 13.00 -12.10
CA GLU A 36 19.71 13.65 -12.47
C GLU A 36 18.89 12.77 -13.41
N THR A 37 17.57 12.84 -13.30
CA THR A 37 16.65 12.05 -14.13
C THR A 37 16.29 12.82 -15.39
N PHE A 38 16.55 12.24 -16.56
CA PHE A 38 16.06 12.71 -17.84
C PHE A 38 14.79 11.94 -18.23
N VAL A 39 13.77 12.68 -18.69
CA VAL A 39 12.50 12.12 -19.19
C VAL A 39 12.17 12.67 -20.56
N LYS A 40 11.83 11.78 -21.50
CA LYS A 40 11.31 12.13 -22.81
C LYS A 40 10.04 11.34 -23.13
N ILE A 41 8.95 12.01 -23.37
CA ILE A 41 7.71 11.40 -23.89
C ILE A 41 7.90 11.18 -25.40
N GLU A 42 7.77 9.93 -25.86
CA GLU A 42 8.10 9.54 -27.25
C GLU A 42 6.87 9.37 -28.14
N GLU A 43 5.73 9.90 -27.70
CA GLU A 43 4.49 9.89 -28.46
C GLU A 43 3.65 11.14 -28.22
N ASN A 44 2.68 11.37 -29.09
CA ASN A 44 1.78 12.52 -28.94
C ASN A 44 0.80 12.30 -27.78
N VAL A 45 0.79 13.23 -26.83
CA VAL A 45 -0.09 13.23 -25.65
C VAL A 45 -1.01 14.46 -25.57
N ARG A 46 -0.98 15.32 -26.60
CA ARG A 46 -1.80 16.53 -26.63
C ARG A 46 -3.29 16.20 -26.55
N GLY A 47 -3.96 16.79 -25.57
CA GLY A 47 -5.40 16.59 -25.35
C GLY A 47 -5.77 15.21 -24.78
N GLU A 48 -4.80 14.37 -24.43
CA GLU A 48 -5.04 13.04 -23.88
C GLU A 48 -5.30 13.07 -22.37
N ASP A 49 -6.09 12.09 -21.92
CA ASP A 49 -6.26 11.75 -20.51
C ASP A 49 -5.19 10.74 -20.10
N ILE A 50 -4.29 11.14 -19.24
CA ILE A 50 -3.05 10.43 -18.91
C ILE A 50 -3.12 9.86 -17.49
N PHE A 51 -2.68 8.60 -17.36
CA PHE A 51 -2.47 7.92 -16.09
C PHE A 51 -0.99 7.54 -15.96
N ILE A 52 -0.34 7.96 -14.88
CA ILE A 52 1.07 7.66 -14.61
C ILE A 52 1.12 6.71 -13.43
N ILE A 53 1.61 5.50 -13.65
CA ILE A 53 1.76 4.48 -12.60
C ILE A 53 3.17 4.57 -12.03
N GLN A 54 3.27 5.02 -10.77
CA GLN A 54 4.55 5.16 -10.07
C GLN A 54 4.35 5.03 -8.56
N PRO A 55 4.52 3.84 -7.95
CA PRO A 55 4.61 3.76 -6.51
C PRO A 55 5.82 4.56 -6.02
N THR A 56 5.63 5.38 -4.99
CA THR A 56 6.72 6.17 -4.42
C THR A 56 7.39 5.42 -3.25
N SER A 57 7.63 4.13 -3.48
CA SER A 57 8.37 3.21 -2.61
C SER A 57 9.89 3.44 -2.69
N PRO A 58 10.70 2.78 -1.88
CA PRO A 58 12.16 2.90 -1.97
C PRO A 58 12.73 2.54 -3.37
N PRO A 59 13.70 3.32 -3.86
CA PRO A 59 14.30 4.52 -3.27
C PRO A 59 13.37 5.74 -3.39
N THR A 60 12.71 6.10 -2.28
CA THR A 60 11.55 7.00 -2.23
C THR A 60 11.81 8.36 -2.85
N ASN A 61 12.94 9.01 -2.55
CA ASN A 61 13.26 10.34 -3.07
C ASN A 61 13.49 10.32 -4.59
N HIS A 62 14.14 9.27 -5.10
CA HIS A 62 14.34 9.08 -6.52
C HIS A 62 13.00 8.91 -7.24
N ASN A 63 12.16 8.00 -6.76
CA ASN A 63 10.86 7.70 -7.37
C ASN A 63 9.89 8.89 -7.31
N LEU A 64 9.95 9.71 -6.27
CA LEU A 64 9.20 10.95 -6.18
C LEU A 64 9.69 11.99 -7.20
N MET A 65 11.01 12.20 -7.28
CA MET A 65 11.57 13.18 -8.21
C MET A 65 11.32 12.77 -9.67
N GLU A 66 11.50 11.49 -10.01
CA GLU A 66 11.16 10.93 -11.30
C GLU A 66 9.69 11.20 -11.65
N LEU A 67 8.76 10.94 -10.73
CA LEU A 67 7.35 11.19 -10.92
C LEU A 67 7.06 12.68 -11.23
N PHE A 68 7.65 13.61 -10.48
CA PHE A 68 7.46 15.05 -10.72
C PHE A 68 7.95 15.46 -12.10
N ILE A 69 9.09 14.92 -12.55
CA ILE A 69 9.65 15.22 -13.88
C ILE A 69 8.77 14.63 -14.99
N ILE A 70 8.25 13.41 -14.83
CA ILE A 70 7.30 12.81 -15.78
C ILE A 70 6.04 13.67 -15.90
N ILE A 71 5.46 14.12 -14.77
CA ILE A 71 4.27 14.97 -14.75
C ILE A 71 4.53 16.29 -15.48
N ASP A 72 5.65 16.97 -15.19
CA ASP A 72 6.01 18.22 -15.85
C ASP A 72 6.20 18.04 -17.36
N ALA A 73 6.86 16.96 -17.80
CA ALA A 73 7.02 16.64 -19.22
C ALA A 73 5.66 16.47 -19.93
N LEU A 74 4.74 15.72 -19.33
CA LEU A 74 3.39 15.51 -19.87
C LEU A 74 2.56 16.79 -19.90
N ARG A 75 2.64 17.61 -18.86
CA ARG A 75 1.99 18.93 -18.78
C ARG A 75 2.50 19.85 -19.89
N ARG A 76 3.82 19.93 -20.10
CA ARG A 76 4.43 20.75 -21.17
C ARG A 76 4.12 20.19 -22.56
N ALA A 77 3.87 18.89 -22.69
CA ALA A 77 3.40 18.26 -23.92
C ALA A 77 1.88 18.46 -24.15
N SER A 78 1.19 19.25 -23.32
CA SER A 78 -0.24 19.61 -23.43
C SER A 78 -1.18 18.42 -23.20
N ALA A 79 -0.87 17.50 -22.29
CA ALA A 79 -1.83 16.53 -21.79
C ALA A 79 -3.08 17.28 -21.25
N MET A 80 -4.26 16.73 -21.46
CA MET A 80 -5.51 17.37 -21.04
C MET A 80 -5.74 17.18 -19.53
N ARG A 81 -5.54 15.95 -19.03
CA ARG A 81 -5.69 15.59 -17.63
C ARG A 81 -4.59 14.59 -17.25
N ILE A 82 -4.00 14.77 -16.09
CA ILE A 82 -2.95 13.91 -15.57
C ILE A 82 -3.39 13.33 -14.23
N THR A 83 -3.53 12.01 -14.15
CA THR A 83 -3.82 11.26 -12.93
C THR A 83 -2.56 10.53 -12.48
N ALA A 84 -2.06 10.85 -11.28
CA ALA A 84 -1.00 10.09 -10.65
C ALA A 84 -1.59 8.84 -10.00
N VAL A 85 -1.22 7.66 -10.47
CA VAL A 85 -1.57 6.37 -9.88
C VAL A 85 -0.41 5.94 -9.00
N LEU A 86 -0.62 6.04 -7.69
CA LEU A 86 0.36 5.79 -6.64
C LEU A 86 -0.05 4.55 -5.86
N PRO A 87 0.26 3.33 -6.34
CA PRO A 87 -0.07 2.09 -5.61
C PRO A 87 0.47 2.10 -4.18
N PHE A 88 1.60 2.78 -3.95
CA PHE A 88 2.14 3.11 -2.64
C PHE A 88 2.49 4.59 -2.56
N TYR A 89 2.04 5.27 -1.48
CA TYR A 89 2.31 6.67 -1.20
C TYR A 89 3.44 6.81 -0.19
N GLY A 90 4.61 7.21 -0.63
CA GLY A 90 5.77 7.45 0.24
C GLY A 90 5.54 8.61 1.20
N TYR A 91 6.24 8.58 2.35
CA TYR A 91 6.10 9.54 3.46
C TYR A 91 4.72 9.56 4.15
N ALA A 92 3.81 8.63 3.86
CA ALA A 92 2.49 8.55 4.49
C ALA A 92 2.56 8.44 6.03
N ARG A 93 3.65 7.91 6.60
CA ARG A 93 3.87 7.81 8.06
C ARG A 93 4.22 9.15 8.73
N GLN A 94 4.50 10.20 7.94
CA GLN A 94 4.78 11.56 8.43
C GLN A 94 3.58 12.48 8.16
N ASP A 95 2.40 12.05 8.62
CA ASP A 95 1.11 12.71 8.41
C ASP A 95 0.76 13.75 9.48
N ARG A 96 1.51 13.78 10.57
CA ARG A 96 1.30 14.68 11.73
C ARG A 96 2.60 15.01 12.42
N LYS A 97 2.55 16.02 13.26
CA LYS A 97 3.65 16.31 14.20
C LYS A 97 3.48 15.43 15.43
N ASP A 98 4.36 14.46 15.60
CA ASP A 98 4.44 13.59 16.77
C ASP A 98 5.38 14.15 17.86
N GLN A 99 6.20 15.14 17.48
CA GLN A 99 7.11 15.89 18.38
C GLN A 99 7.33 17.32 17.86
N PRO A 100 7.91 18.21 18.68
CA PRO A 100 8.22 19.57 18.26
C PRO A 100 9.22 19.62 17.10
N ARG A 101 9.05 20.58 16.19
CA ARG A 101 9.99 20.91 15.09
C ARG A 101 10.19 19.85 14.03
N VAL A 102 9.23 18.93 13.85
CA VAL A 102 9.21 17.97 12.75
C VAL A 102 8.29 18.43 11.64
N PRO A 103 8.54 18.01 10.39
CA PRO A 103 7.67 18.31 9.25
C PRO A 103 6.39 17.47 9.27
N ILE A 104 5.44 17.84 8.38
CA ILE A 104 4.36 16.98 7.92
C ILE A 104 4.67 16.66 6.46
N THR A 105 5.55 15.68 6.24
CA THR A 105 6.10 15.42 4.90
C THR A 105 5.05 14.83 3.95
N ALA A 106 4.04 14.12 4.46
CA ALA A 106 2.90 13.69 3.65
C ALA A 106 2.17 14.88 2.99
N LYS A 107 2.01 16.00 3.70
CA LYS A 107 1.43 17.25 3.15
C LYS A 107 2.38 17.92 2.15
N LEU A 108 3.68 17.93 2.44
CA LEU A 108 4.68 18.49 1.50
C LEU A 108 4.64 17.75 0.16
N VAL A 109 4.63 16.41 0.18
CA VAL A 109 4.54 15.58 -1.04
C VAL A 109 3.24 15.86 -1.79
N ALA A 110 2.10 15.98 -1.10
CA ALA A 110 0.83 16.34 -1.71
C ALA A 110 0.91 17.70 -2.45
N ASN A 111 1.49 18.71 -1.81
CA ASN A 111 1.68 20.03 -2.41
C ASN A 111 2.58 19.98 -3.64
N LEU A 112 3.68 19.22 -3.60
CA LEU A 112 4.61 19.08 -4.72
C LEU A 112 3.95 18.36 -5.91
N LEU A 113 3.13 17.34 -5.67
CA LEU A 113 2.34 16.66 -6.71
C LEU A 113 1.39 17.65 -7.40
N VAL A 114 0.64 18.43 -6.63
CA VAL A 114 -0.26 19.47 -7.19
C VAL A 114 0.53 20.52 -7.99
N ALA A 115 1.64 21.01 -7.44
CA ALA A 115 2.50 21.99 -8.09
C ALA A 115 3.11 21.49 -9.40
N SER A 116 3.46 20.21 -9.50
CA SER A 116 3.96 19.59 -10.75
C SER A 116 2.90 19.52 -11.85
N GLY A 117 1.61 19.53 -11.51
CA GLY A 117 0.51 19.63 -12.47
C GLY A 117 -0.44 18.44 -12.51
N VAL A 118 -0.46 17.61 -11.47
CA VAL A 118 -1.44 16.53 -11.32
C VAL A 118 -2.83 17.08 -11.12
N ASN A 119 -3.82 16.50 -11.78
CA ASN A 119 -5.23 16.87 -11.66
C ASN A 119 -6.02 15.93 -10.72
N ARG A 120 -5.51 14.72 -10.48
CA ARG A 120 -6.13 13.69 -9.65
C ARG A 120 -5.08 12.72 -9.14
N VAL A 121 -5.30 12.17 -7.96
CA VAL A 121 -4.49 11.08 -7.40
C VAL A 121 -5.37 9.84 -7.23
N LEU A 122 -4.87 8.67 -7.67
CA LEU A 122 -5.41 7.36 -7.37
C LEU A 122 -4.38 6.62 -6.52
N THR A 123 -4.74 6.19 -5.32
CA THR A 123 -3.81 5.53 -4.40
C THR A 123 -4.47 4.37 -3.65
N MET A 124 -3.68 3.60 -2.92
CA MET A 124 -4.16 2.41 -2.21
C MET A 124 -3.61 2.39 -0.77
N ASP A 125 -4.47 1.98 0.17
CA ASP A 125 -4.17 1.75 1.60
C ASP A 125 -3.22 2.81 2.19
N LEU A 126 -3.65 4.07 2.18
CA LEU A 126 -2.92 5.15 2.86
C LEU A 126 -2.77 4.83 4.34
N HIS A 127 -1.55 4.94 4.87
CA HIS A 127 -1.27 4.75 6.30
C HIS A 127 -2.20 5.55 7.22
N ALA A 128 -2.58 6.75 6.79
CA ALA A 128 -3.54 7.60 7.46
C ALA A 128 -4.57 8.11 6.44
N GLN A 129 -5.83 7.75 6.60
CA GLN A 129 -6.91 8.08 5.64
C GLN A 129 -7.09 9.60 5.46
N GLN A 130 -6.81 10.40 6.49
CA GLN A 130 -6.87 11.86 6.45
C GLN A 130 -5.88 12.51 5.48
N ILE A 131 -4.87 11.79 4.98
CA ILE A 131 -3.95 12.27 3.94
C ILE A 131 -4.71 12.70 2.68
N GLN A 132 -5.87 12.09 2.39
CA GLN A 132 -6.75 12.53 1.30
C GLN A 132 -7.10 14.03 1.41
N GLY A 133 -7.29 14.54 2.64
CA GLY A 133 -7.56 15.95 2.92
C GLY A 133 -6.34 16.87 2.79
N PHE A 134 -5.15 16.34 2.50
CA PHE A 134 -3.96 17.15 2.23
C PHE A 134 -3.89 17.66 0.80
N PHE A 135 -4.73 17.12 -0.08
CA PHE A 135 -4.79 17.49 -1.48
C PHE A 135 -5.94 18.48 -1.73
N ASP A 136 -5.67 19.49 -2.57
CA ASP A 136 -6.69 20.42 -3.09
C ASP A 136 -7.25 19.93 -4.44
N ILE A 137 -6.97 18.68 -4.80
CA ILE A 137 -7.47 17.97 -5.99
C ILE A 137 -8.14 16.66 -5.58
N PRO A 138 -8.98 16.06 -6.43
CA PRO A 138 -9.62 14.77 -6.13
C PRO A 138 -8.60 13.66 -5.84
N VAL A 139 -8.89 12.86 -4.80
CA VAL A 139 -8.13 11.66 -4.41
C VAL A 139 -9.07 10.47 -4.35
N ASP A 140 -8.78 9.45 -5.14
CA ASP A 140 -9.45 8.15 -5.06
C ASP A 140 -8.57 7.21 -4.25
N HIS A 141 -9.03 6.86 -3.06
CA HIS A 141 -8.31 5.99 -2.12
C HIS A 141 -8.92 4.60 -2.11
N LEU A 142 -8.29 3.64 -2.79
CA LEU A 142 -8.69 2.23 -2.83
C LEU A 142 -8.16 1.45 -1.62
N TYR A 143 -8.75 0.27 -1.42
CA TYR A 143 -8.29 -0.71 -0.44
C TYR A 143 -7.91 -2.01 -1.14
N ALA A 144 -6.78 -2.62 -0.76
CA ALA A 144 -6.36 -3.94 -1.27
C ALA A 144 -7.19 -5.09 -0.66
N ALA A 145 -7.92 -4.80 0.41
CA ALA A 145 -8.70 -5.78 1.16
C ALA A 145 -9.58 -6.71 0.28
N PRO A 146 -10.30 -6.27 -0.77
CA PRO A 146 -11.06 -7.18 -1.63
C PRO A 146 -10.20 -8.29 -2.24
N VAL A 147 -8.98 -7.96 -2.70
CA VAL A 147 -8.03 -8.92 -3.29
C VAL A 147 -7.53 -9.90 -2.22
N MET A 148 -7.26 -9.39 -1.01
CA MET A 148 -6.84 -10.20 0.14
C MET A 148 -7.95 -11.16 0.58
N TYR A 149 -9.21 -10.69 0.65
CA TYR A 149 -10.35 -11.52 1.06
C TYR A 149 -10.59 -12.68 0.11
N ASP A 150 -10.49 -12.47 -1.20
CA ASP A 150 -10.69 -13.51 -2.19
C ASP A 150 -9.66 -14.64 -2.04
N TYR A 151 -8.43 -14.29 -1.67
CA TYR A 151 -7.40 -15.26 -1.36
C TYR A 151 -7.66 -15.99 -0.04
N LEU A 152 -7.94 -15.24 1.04
CA LEU A 152 -8.17 -15.80 2.38
C LEU A 152 -9.38 -16.72 2.43
N LYS A 153 -10.48 -16.39 1.73
CA LYS A 153 -11.66 -17.26 1.62
C LYS A 153 -11.35 -18.60 0.98
N LYS A 154 -10.44 -18.65 0.00
CA LYS A 154 -10.04 -19.89 -0.66
C LYS A 154 -9.25 -20.82 0.28
N LYS A 155 -8.60 -20.28 1.30
CA LYS A 155 -7.88 -21.06 2.31
C LYS A 155 -8.78 -21.84 3.27
N LYS A 156 -10.07 -21.48 3.36
CA LYS A 156 -11.08 -22.14 4.22
C LYS A 156 -10.59 -22.35 5.66
N LEU A 157 -10.00 -21.29 6.24
CA LEU A 157 -9.48 -21.33 7.60
C LEU A 157 -10.63 -21.48 8.61
N THR A 158 -10.53 -22.46 9.48
CA THR A 158 -11.44 -22.66 10.62
C THR A 158 -10.88 -21.98 11.87
N ASP A 159 -11.73 -21.61 12.80
CA ASP A 159 -11.32 -21.01 14.09
C ASP A 159 -10.36 -19.83 13.89
N LEU A 160 -10.73 -18.94 12.95
CA LEU A 160 -9.91 -17.80 12.59
C LEU A 160 -10.11 -16.63 13.55
N VAL A 161 -9.02 -16.06 14.02
CA VAL A 161 -8.97 -14.78 14.75
C VAL A 161 -8.16 -13.78 13.97
N VAL A 162 -8.74 -12.64 13.66
CA VAL A 162 -8.03 -11.50 13.08
C VAL A 162 -7.41 -10.68 14.20
N VAL A 163 -6.13 -10.35 14.06
CA VAL A 163 -5.39 -9.66 15.12
C VAL A 163 -4.78 -8.38 14.59
N SER A 164 -5.02 -7.28 15.31
CA SER A 164 -4.26 -6.05 15.11
C SER A 164 -2.92 -6.14 15.87
N PRO A 165 -1.77 -5.92 15.20
CA PRO A 165 -0.46 -6.01 15.85
C PRO A 165 -0.18 -4.83 16.79
N ASP A 166 -0.98 -3.76 16.71
CA ASP A 166 -0.94 -2.60 17.61
C ASP A 166 -2.30 -1.86 17.65
N ALA A 167 -2.37 -0.76 18.41
CA ALA A 167 -3.60 0.03 18.53
C ALA A 167 -3.98 0.81 17.27
N GLY A 168 -3.02 1.10 16.37
CA GLY A 168 -3.27 1.87 15.14
C GLY A 168 -4.07 1.10 14.11
N GLY A 169 -3.84 -0.22 14.00
CA GLY A 169 -4.46 -1.12 13.03
C GLY A 169 -5.86 -1.64 13.41
N ILE A 170 -6.43 -1.27 14.56
CA ILE A 170 -7.69 -1.86 15.08
C ILE A 170 -8.85 -1.73 14.08
N LYS A 171 -9.01 -0.58 13.42
CA LYS A 171 -10.09 -0.38 12.44
C LYS A 171 -9.97 -1.33 11.25
N MET A 172 -8.76 -1.53 10.76
CA MET A 172 -8.47 -2.47 9.67
C MET A 172 -8.77 -3.91 10.13
N ALA A 173 -8.24 -4.32 11.28
CA ALA A 173 -8.46 -5.65 11.84
C ALA A 173 -9.96 -5.93 12.05
N HIS A 174 -10.73 -4.95 12.54
CA HIS A 174 -12.17 -5.07 12.68
C HIS A 174 -12.88 -5.28 11.33
N ALA A 175 -12.52 -4.52 10.29
CA ALA A 175 -13.08 -4.69 8.95
C ALA A 175 -12.79 -6.10 8.39
N TYR A 176 -11.56 -6.60 8.58
CA TYR A 176 -11.21 -7.98 8.20
C TYR A 176 -12.00 -9.02 8.99
N SER A 177 -12.14 -8.86 10.33
CA SER A 177 -12.88 -9.80 11.16
C SER A 177 -14.36 -9.90 10.74
N GLN A 178 -15.01 -8.77 10.46
CA GLN A 178 -16.39 -8.74 9.98
C GLN A 178 -16.54 -9.46 8.62
N THR A 179 -15.64 -9.17 7.66
CA THR A 179 -15.75 -9.74 6.30
C THR A 179 -15.41 -11.23 6.26
N LEU A 180 -14.51 -11.69 7.12
CA LEU A 180 -14.12 -13.11 7.22
C LEU A 180 -14.99 -13.90 8.20
N ASN A 181 -15.95 -13.23 8.86
CA ASN A 181 -16.75 -13.80 9.95
C ASN A 181 -15.88 -14.46 11.03
N ALA A 182 -14.86 -13.72 11.48
CA ALA A 182 -13.85 -14.16 12.42
C ALA A 182 -13.88 -13.32 13.70
N GLU A 183 -13.35 -13.84 14.78
CA GLU A 183 -13.15 -13.08 16.02
C GLU A 183 -12.08 -12.01 15.85
N LEU A 184 -12.06 -11.02 16.74
CA LEU A 184 -11.06 -9.94 16.77
C LEU A 184 -10.25 -10.03 18.05
N ALA A 185 -8.92 -9.93 17.92
CA ALA A 185 -8.02 -9.74 19.05
C ALA A 185 -7.02 -8.60 18.75
N ILE A 186 -6.32 -8.14 19.77
CA ILE A 186 -5.41 -7.00 19.68
C ILE A 186 -4.15 -7.33 20.49
N VAL A 187 -2.97 -7.04 19.92
CA VAL A 187 -1.72 -7.00 20.65
C VAL A 187 -1.48 -5.57 21.14
N ALA A 188 -1.59 -5.36 22.44
CA ALA A 188 -1.41 -4.05 23.07
C ALA A 188 0.00 -3.96 23.70
N LYS A 189 0.75 -2.91 23.35
CA LYS A 189 2.00 -2.57 24.04
C LYS A 189 1.68 -1.91 25.36
N ARG A 190 2.13 -2.48 26.48
CA ARG A 190 1.94 -1.92 27.81
C ARG A 190 3.29 -1.39 28.33
N ARG A 191 3.42 -0.07 28.41
CA ARG A 191 4.53 0.56 29.13
C ARG A 191 4.24 0.50 30.62
N LYS A 192 5.06 -0.20 31.41
CA LYS A 192 4.91 -0.27 32.87
C LYS A 192 5.55 0.91 33.59
N SER A 193 6.66 1.45 33.08
CA SER A 193 7.31 2.69 33.56
C SER A 193 8.37 3.15 32.54
N ALA A 194 9.02 4.30 32.81
CA ALA A 194 10.10 4.84 31.97
C ALA A 194 11.37 3.96 31.95
N THR A 195 11.48 2.99 32.86
CA THR A 195 12.67 2.14 33.07
C THR A 195 12.40 0.64 32.92
N GLU A 196 11.14 0.20 32.76
CA GLU A 196 10.80 -1.22 32.62
C GLU A 196 10.53 -1.63 31.18
N VAL A 197 10.94 -2.86 30.86
CA VAL A 197 10.79 -3.52 29.57
C VAL A 197 9.33 -3.46 29.08
N GLU A 198 9.11 -3.08 27.83
CA GLU A 198 7.80 -3.11 27.17
C GLU A 198 7.22 -4.53 27.28
N SER A 199 6.12 -4.71 28.00
CA SER A 199 5.36 -5.95 27.99
C SER A 199 4.25 -5.84 26.95
N MET A 200 4.07 -6.89 26.15
CA MET A 200 2.93 -7.00 25.26
C MET A 200 1.81 -7.81 25.92
N ALA A 201 0.59 -7.35 25.82
CA ALA A 201 -0.61 -8.05 26.25
C ALA A 201 -1.48 -8.41 25.03
N VAL A 202 -2.09 -9.59 25.05
CA VAL A 202 -3.09 -9.97 24.04
C VAL A 202 -4.46 -9.79 24.67
N ILE A 203 -5.34 -9.08 23.98
CA ILE A 203 -6.75 -8.88 24.34
C ILE A 203 -7.57 -9.68 23.32
N GLY A 204 -8.30 -10.68 23.77
CA GLY A 204 -9.06 -11.64 22.96
C GLY A 204 -8.57 -13.06 23.11
N GLU A 205 -9.41 -14.02 22.70
CA GLU A 205 -9.14 -15.46 22.80
C GLU A 205 -8.43 -15.97 21.55
N ILE A 206 -7.22 -16.54 21.71
CA ILE A 206 -6.39 -17.01 20.60
C ILE A 206 -5.88 -18.44 20.77
N GLU A 207 -6.04 -19.04 21.95
CA GLU A 207 -5.52 -20.40 22.23
C GLU A 207 -6.18 -21.42 21.29
N GLY A 208 -5.33 -22.24 20.66
CA GLY A 208 -5.77 -23.27 19.70
C GLY A 208 -6.27 -22.74 18.35
N LYS A 209 -6.35 -21.42 18.14
CA LYS A 209 -6.94 -20.79 16.94
C LYS A 209 -5.90 -20.47 15.85
N ASN A 210 -6.38 -20.35 14.63
CA ASN A 210 -5.61 -19.81 13.51
C ASN A 210 -5.66 -18.28 13.56
N VAL A 211 -4.49 -17.65 13.54
CA VAL A 211 -4.36 -16.19 13.68
C VAL A 211 -3.97 -15.54 12.36
N LEU A 212 -4.64 -14.45 12.03
CA LEU A 212 -4.31 -13.54 10.92
C LEU A 212 -3.95 -12.17 11.47
N LEU A 213 -2.66 -11.83 11.48
CA LEU A 213 -2.20 -10.46 11.73
C LEU A 213 -2.51 -9.60 10.50
N VAL A 214 -3.08 -8.40 10.68
CA VAL A 214 -3.34 -7.47 9.58
C VAL A 214 -2.74 -6.10 9.84
N ASP A 215 -2.07 -5.53 8.83
CA ASP A 215 -1.47 -4.21 8.88
C ASP A 215 -1.47 -3.56 7.49
N ASP A 216 -1.27 -2.24 7.40
CA ASP A 216 -1.18 -1.53 6.12
C ASP A 216 0.19 -1.75 5.45
N LEU A 217 1.27 -1.72 6.22
CA LEU A 217 2.62 -1.86 5.69
C LEU A 217 3.58 -2.56 6.66
N THR A 218 4.63 -3.13 6.08
CA THR A 218 5.78 -3.62 6.84
C THR A 218 7.10 -3.27 6.13
N GLU A 219 8.09 -2.84 6.90
CA GLU A 219 9.45 -2.54 6.42
C GLU A 219 10.48 -3.38 7.17
N THR A 220 10.62 -3.16 8.47
CA THR A 220 11.55 -3.91 9.33
C THR A 220 10.93 -5.17 9.93
N ALA A 221 9.66 -5.41 9.67
CA ALA A 221 8.84 -6.50 10.21
C ALA A 221 8.84 -6.64 11.75
N GLY A 222 9.35 -5.63 12.48
CA GLY A 222 9.50 -5.70 13.94
C GLY A 222 8.17 -5.87 14.66
N THR A 223 7.17 -5.05 14.33
CA THR A 223 5.82 -5.11 14.93
C THR A 223 5.16 -6.47 14.65
N LEU A 224 5.19 -6.92 13.39
CA LEU A 224 4.58 -8.19 12.98
C LEU A 224 5.23 -9.39 13.67
N THR A 225 6.57 -9.49 13.65
CA THR A 225 7.28 -10.63 14.21
C THR A 225 7.20 -10.69 15.73
N SER A 226 7.21 -9.53 16.41
CA SER A 226 7.01 -9.47 17.86
C SER A 226 5.58 -9.85 18.25
N ALA A 227 4.58 -9.39 17.51
CA ALA A 227 3.19 -9.79 17.70
C ALA A 227 3.00 -11.29 17.46
N ALA A 228 3.58 -11.82 16.38
CA ALA A 228 3.52 -13.26 16.08
C ALA A 228 4.12 -14.13 17.20
N ALA A 229 5.28 -13.72 17.73
CA ALA A 229 5.95 -14.45 18.80
C ALA A 229 5.09 -14.55 20.07
N ILE A 230 4.47 -13.42 20.49
CA ILE A 230 3.60 -13.45 21.69
C ILE A 230 2.33 -14.26 21.46
N LEU A 231 1.71 -14.17 20.27
CA LEU A 231 0.54 -14.94 19.90
C LEU A 231 0.86 -16.45 19.94
N LYS A 232 2.01 -16.85 19.42
CA LYS A 232 2.46 -18.24 19.47
C LYS A 232 2.70 -18.72 20.90
N THR A 233 3.31 -17.88 21.76
CA THR A 233 3.53 -18.17 23.19
C THR A 233 2.19 -18.31 23.94
N LYS A 234 1.14 -17.63 23.47
CA LYS A 234 -0.22 -17.69 24.01
C LYS A 234 -1.08 -18.82 23.41
N GLY A 235 -0.46 -19.77 22.69
CA GLY A 235 -1.12 -20.97 22.21
C GLY A 235 -1.78 -20.86 20.83
N ALA A 236 -1.48 -19.82 20.04
CA ALA A 236 -1.97 -19.76 18.65
C ALA A 236 -1.50 -21.01 17.86
N LYS A 237 -2.43 -21.66 17.16
CA LYS A 237 -2.17 -22.84 16.33
C LYS A 237 -1.28 -22.50 15.14
N SER A 238 -1.66 -21.47 14.38
CA SER A 238 -0.90 -20.93 13.26
C SER A 238 -0.90 -19.41 13.30
N VAL A 239 0.08 -18.75 12.69
CA VAL A 239 0.15 -17.31 12.59
C VAL A 239 0.48 -16.91 11.15
N MET A 240 -0.47 -16.30 10.47
CA MET A 240 -0.28 -15.67 9.18
C MET A 240 -0.27 -14.15 9.34
N ALA A 241 0.38 -13.46 8.42
CA ALA A 241 0.35 -12.00 8.34
C ALA A 241 -0.16 -11.56 6.97
N CYS A 242 -0.99 -10.51 6.95
CA CYS A 242 -1.55 -9.92 5.75
C CYS A 242 -1.27 -8.41 5.77
N VAL A 243 -0.47 -7.92 4.83
CA VAL A 243 -0.11 -6.50 4.73
C VAL A 243 -0.22 -6.02 3.29
N SER A 244 -0.78 -4.83 3.09
CA SER A 244 -0.92 -4.27 1.74
C SER A 244 0.44 -3.97 1.12
N HIS A 245 1.35 -3.36 1.86
CA HIS A 245 2.63 -2.88 1.36
C HIS A 245 3.82 -3.54 2.07
N ALA A 246 4.49 -4.47 1.40
CA ALA A 246 5.69 -5.11 1.93
C ALA A 246 6.96 -4.41 1.38
N LEU A 247 7.42 -3.39 2.11
CA LEU A 247 8.62 -2.60 1.76
C LEU A 247 9.92 -3.33 2.09
N LEU A 248 9.89 -4.29 2.93
CA LEU A 248 10.93 -5.18 3.46
C LEU A 248 12.38 -4.81 3.11
N ASN A 249 13.07 -4.23 4.06
CA ASN A 249 14.53 -4.09 4.03
C ASN A 249 15.21 -5.37 4.55
N ASP A 250 16.54 -5.45 4.49
CA ASP A 250 17.33 -6.62 4.90
C ASP A 250 17.02 -7.05 6.33
N THR A 251 16.84 -6.09 7.25
CA THR A 251 16.46 -6.35 8.65
C THR A 251 15.08 -7.01 8.72
N GLY A 252 14.13 -6.55 7.92
CA GLY A 252 12.78 -7.11 7.85
C GLY A 252 12.78 -8.54 7.34
N ILE A 253 13.56 -8.80 6.29
CA ILE A 253 13.74 -10.13 5.70
C ILE A 253 14.33 -11.11 6.73
N GLU A 254 15.40 -10.71 7.41
CA GLU A 254 16.03 -11.55 8.43
C GLU A 254 15.11 -11.84 9.63
N ARG A 255 14.32 -10.86 10.05
CA ARG A 255 13.32 -11.08 11.11
C ARG A 255 12.23 -12.04 10.67
N LEU A 256 11.73 -11.92 9.44
CA LEU A 256 10.72 -12.84 8.90
C LEU A 256 11.25 -14.27 8.80
N ARG A 257 12.49 -14.46 8.32
CA ARG A 257 13.12 -15.79 8.27
C ARG A 257 13.19 -16.50 9.63
N LYS A 258 13.41 -15.71 10.69
CA LYS A 258 13.53 -16.22 12.08
C LYS A 258 12.20 -16.22 12.83
N SER A 259 11.14 -15.74 12.21
CA SER A 259 9.83 -15.59 12.86
C SER A 259 9.03 -16.90 12.85
N VAL A 260 7.96 -16.87 13.63
CA VAL A 260 6.95 -17.94 13.68
C VAL A 260 5.77 -17.66 12.74
N ILE A 261 5.93 -16.73 11.80
CA ILE A 261 4.92 -16.42 10.80
C ILE A 261 4.98 -17.51 9.72
N ASP A 262 3.87 -18.23 9.57
CA ASP A 262 3.77 -19.34 8.61
C ASP A 262 3.69 -18.84 7.16
N GLU A 263 3.08 -17.68 6.94
CA GLU A 263 2.92 -17.06 5.63
C GLU A 263 2.73 -15.54 5.76
N LEU A 264 3.46 -14.79 4.94
CA LEU A 264 3.20 -13.37 4.71
C LEU A 264 2.42 -13.19 3.41
N ILE A 265 1.19 -12.68 3.50
CA ILE A 265 0.35 -12.34 2.35
C ILE A 265 0.49 -10.85 2.10
N THR A 266 0.80 -10.45 0.87
CA THR A 266 0.97 -9.04 0.51
C THR A 266 0.52 -8.78 -0.93
N THR A 267 0.62 -7.52 -1.38
CA THR A 267 0.31 -7.15 -2.76
C THR A 267 1.55 -6.78 -3.57
N ASP A 268 1.34 -6.63 -4.87
CA ASP A 268 2.35 -6.11 -5.81
C ASP A 268 2.38 -4.57 -5.91
N THR A 269 1.80 -3.84 -4.95
CA THR A 269 1.86 -2.37 -4.87
C THR A 269 3.29 -1.84 -4.77
N VAL A 270 4.20 -2.62 -4.21
CA VAL A 270 5.64 -2.35 -4.12
C VAL A 270 6.37 -3.48 -4.81
N GLN A 271 7.22 -3.14 -5.78
CA GLN A 271 8.07 -4.12 -6.44
C GLN A 271 9.18 -4.57 -5.48
N ARG A 272 9.39 -5.87 -5.40
CA ARG A 272 10.48 -6.47 -4.64
C ARG A 272 10.99 -7.73 -5.34
N PRO A 273 12.26 -8.09 -5.16
CA PRO A 273 12.79 -9.37 -5.63
C PRO A 273 12.14 -10.54 -4.88
N ALA A 274 12.29 -11.74 -5.41
CA ALA A 274 12.00 -12.96 -4.68
C ALA A 274 12.90 -13.04 -3.42
N ILE A 275 12.34 -13.50 -2.32
CA ILE A 275 13.03 -13.60 -1.03
C ILE A 275 13.09 -15.07 -0.64
N ASP A 276 14.29 -15.64 -0.66
CA ASP A 276 14.49 -17.04 -0.25
C ASP A 276 14.31 -17.22 1.25
N GLY A 277 13.75 -18.37 1.63
CA GLY A 277 13.59 -18.75 3.04
C GLY A 277 12.46 -18.03 3.79
N VAL A 278 11.59 -17.30 3.09
CA VAL A 278 10.36 -16.70 3.65
C VAL A 278 9.19 -17.09 2.77
N ASN A 279 8.15 -17.64 3.38
CA ASN A 279 6.91 -17.96 2.64
C ASN A 279 6.08 -16.68 2.40
N ILE A 280 6.18 -16.12 1.20
CA ILE A 280 5.48 -14.88 0.84
C ILE A 280 4.57 -15.12 -0.36
N THR A 281 3.28 -14.86 -0.17
CA THR A 281 2.28 -14.83 -1.25
C THR A 281 2.01 -13.39 -1.67
N THR A 282 2.30 -13.07 -2.94
CA THR A 282 2.04 -11.74 -3.51
C THR A 282 0.79 -11.79 -4.38
N LEU A 283 -0.19 -10.96 -4.05
CA LEU A 283 -1.46 -10.82 -4.76
C LEU A 283 -1.43 -9.59 -5.66
N SER A 284 -1.89 -9.72 -6.90
CA SER A 284 -1.88 -8.58 -7.81
C SER A 284 -3.11 -7.69 -7.63
N VAL A 285 -2.86 -6.39 -7.51
CA VAL A 285 -3.90 -5.34 -7.47
C VAL A 285 -4.16 -4.73 -8.86
N ALA A 286 -3.55 -5.28 -9.91
CA ALA A 286 -3.64 -4.76 -11.26
C ALA A 286 -5.08 -4.66 -11.77
N GLY A 287 -5.91 -5.67 -11.51
CA GLY A 287 -7.32 -5.67 -11.91
C GLY A 287 -8.13 -4.56 -11.22
N LEU A 288 -7.89 -4.36 -9.92
CA LEU A 288 -8.59 -3.33 -9.14
C LEU A 288 -8.17 -1.91 -9.58
N LEU A 289 -6.88 -1.66 -9.74
CA LEU A 289 -6.36 -0.38 -10.24
C LEU A 289 -6.80 -0.13 -11.68
N GLY A 290 -6.78 -1.15 -12.53
CA GLY A 290 -7.24 -1.04 -13.92
C GLY A 290 -8.72 -0.69 -14.03
N GLU A 291 -9.59 -1.28 -13.22
CA GLU A 291 -11.00 -0.94 -13.18
C GLU A 291 -11.22 0.50 -12.68
N ALA A 292 -10.47 0.95 -11.67
CA ALA A 292 -10.52 2.34 -11.22
C ALA A 292 -10.10 3.32 -12.32
N ILE A 293 -9.02 3.02 -13.04
CA ILE A 293 -8.54 3.82 -14.18
C ILE A 293 -9.63 3.93 -15.27
N LYS A 294 -10.26 2.81 -15.65
CA LYS A 294 -11.36 2.83 -16.63
C LYS A 294 -12.51 3.72 -16.19
N ARG A 295 -12.93 3.62 -14.94
CA ARG A 295 -14.03 4.43 -14.39
C ARG A 295 -13.68 5.90 -14.32
N ILE A 296 -12.48 6.24 -13.87
CA ILE A 296 -12.00 7.63 -13.85
C ILE A 296 -11.99 8.21 -15.27
N HIS A 297 -11.50 7.45 -16.24
CA HIS A 297 -11.48 7.86 -17.64
C HIS A 297 -12.87 8.10 -18.22
N SER A 298 -13.81 7.19 -17.95
CA SER A 298 -15.20 7.30 -18.43
C SER A 298 -16.09 8.20 -17.56
N ASN A 299 -15.52 8.90 -16.56
CA ASN A 299 -16.25 9.71 -15.57
C ASN A 299 -17.36 8.90 -14.84
N SER A 300 -17.14 7.61 -14.67
CA SER A 300 -18.03 6.70 -13.93
C SER A 300 -17.66 6.65 -12.44
N SER A 301 -18.64 6.30 -11.60
CA SER A 301 -18.43 6.20 -10.15
C SER A 301 -17.44 5.09 -9.81
N VAL A 302 -16.48 5.41 -8.96
CA VAL A 302 -15.53 4.47 -8.35
C VAL A 302 -16.03 3.91 -7.00
N ASN A 303 -17.17 4.40 -6.48
CA ASN A 303 -17.65 4.08 -5.13
C ASN A 303 -17.77 2.58 -4.85
N SER A 304 -18.27 1.80 -5.81
CA SER A 304 -18.40 0.34 -5.61
C SER A 304 -17.05 -0.40 -5.47
N LEU A 305 -15.94 0.25 -5.78
CA LEU A 305 -14.59 -0.28 -5.58
C LEU A 305 -14.09 -0.07 -4.14
N PHE A 306 -14.72 0.86 -3.39
CA PHE A 306 -14.44 1.12 -1.99
C PHE A 306 -15.29 0.27 -1.05
N GLU A 307 -16.38 -0.35 -1.57
CA GLU A 307 -17.31 -1.10 -0.75
C GLU A 307 -16.68 -2.43 -0.29
N PHE A 308 -16.41 -2.50 1.01
CA PHE A 308 -16.24 -3.77 1.68
C PHE A 308 -17.61 -4.46 1.71
N LYS A 309 -17.81 -5.53 0.93
CA LYS A 309 -19.04 -6.35 1.03
C LYS A 309 -19.13 -7.04 2.40
N GLY A 310 -19.15 -6.29 3.46
CA GLY A 310 -19.16 -6.79 4.85
C GLY A 310 -19.60 -5.78 5.90
N GLY A 311 -19.68 -4.51 5.55
CA GLY A 311 -20.16 -3.48 6.45
C GLY A 311 -21.21 -2.62 5.73
N ARG A 312 -22.47 -2.66 6.18
CA ARG A 312 -23.43 -1.61 5.86
C ARG A 312 -22.87 -0.30 6.40
N THR A 313 -22.51 0.63 5.53
CA THR A 313 -22.40 2.02 5.93
C THR A 313 -23.80 2.51 6.22
N SER A 314 -24.14 2.62 7.50
CA SER A 314 -25.27 3.45 7.96
C SER A 314 -24.87 4.91 7.92
#